data_a0073b99bfda97890674b60224d0274f
#
_entry.id   a0073b99bfda97890674b60224d0274f
#
_cell.length_a   1.000
_cell.length_b   1.000
_cell.length_c   1.000
_cell.angle_alpha   90.00
_cell.angle_beta   90.00
_cell.angle_gamma   90.00
#
_symmetry.space_group_name_H-M   'P 1'
#
loop_
_entity.id
_entity.type
_entity.pdbx_description
1 polymer ?
#
loop_
_entity_poly.entity_id
_entity_poly.type
_entity_poly.pdbx_seq_one_letter_code
_entity_poly.pdbx_strand_id
1 'polypeptide(L)'
;MEETITSGQNPKIKELLALQEKSRERRSAGLFVVEGRRELDHCIAAGFVPDTIFICPEIYDLAGEGVPPEGRATRGTEAGRPRAERVVGSGAARLLKGVQPSPDGCKVFHVSKNVYEKIAYREGTEGIIAEMKYKDRRLEDIKLSENPLIVVLESVEKPGNLGAVLRSADAAGADAVIICDPLTDLYNPNLIRASIGAIFSRQVAAATSEETISWLKANNIQILTAQLQDSSLYYDTPMTGPTAIVMGTESTGLTDIWREAADKHIRIPMLGALDSLNVSVSAAILLFEAVRQRGGKI
;
A
#
# COMPACT_ATOMS: atom_id res chain seq x y z
N MET A 1 -20.19 0.41 29.75
CA MET A 1 -19.37 1.65 29.79
C MET A 1 -18.14 1.34 28.95
N GLU A 2 -17.97 2.02 27.85
CA GLU A 2 -16.75 1.91 27.04
C GLU A 2 -15.61 2.57 27.82
N GLU A 3 -14.60 1.79 28.15
CA GLU A 3 -13.47 2.26 28.97
C GLU A 3 -12.57 3.17 28.12
N THR A 4 -12.44 4.44 28.53
CA THR A 4 -11.57 5.41 27.85
C THR A 4 -10.16 5.34 28.40
N ILE A 5 -9.17 5.05 27.58
CA ILE A 5 -7.75 5.04 27.94
C ILE A 5 -7.26 6.50 28.03
N THR A 6 -6.88 6.92 29.22
CA THR A 6 -6.40 8.29 29.49
C THR A 6 -4.90 8.36 29.80
N SER A 7 -4.21 7.22 29.89
CA SER A 7 -2.79 7.12 30.22
C SER A 7 -1.98 6.48 29.10
N GLY A 8 -0.90 7.13 28.66
CA GLY A 8 0.08 6.55 27.75
C GLY A 8 0.89 5.37 28.34
N GLN A 9 0.77 5.12 29.67
CA GLN A 9 1.38 3.98 30.33
C GLN A 9 0.51 2.72 30.28
N ASN A 10 -0.70 2.81 29.72
CA ASN A 10 -1.58 1.66 29.53
C ASN A 10 -0.86 0.58 28.70
N PRO A 11 -0.93 -0.72 29.11
CA PRO A 11 -0.28 -1.81 28.38
C PRO A 11 -0.66 -1.87 26.90
N LYS A 12 -1.91 -1.59 26.53
CA LYS A 12 -2.38 -1.58 25.14
C LYS A 12 -1.74 -0.47 24.31
N ILE A 13 -1.49 0.68 24.91
CA ILE A 13 -0.78 1.78 24.25
C ILE A 13 0.70 1.43 24.03
N LYS A 14 1.34 0.77 24.98
CA LYS A 14 2.73 0.30 24.83
C LYS A 14 2.85 -0.77 23.75
N GLU A 15 1.90 -1.69 23.67
CA GLU A 15 1.82 -2.70 22.62
C GLU A 15 1.70 -2.04 21.24
N LEU A 16 0.75 -1.12 21.06
CA LEU A 16 0.57 -0.35 19.84
C LEU A 16 1.85 0.36 19.41
N LEU A 17 2.52 1.09 20.31
CA LEU A 17 3.76 1.79 20.01
C LEU A 17 4.88 0.81 19.60
N ALA A 18 4.99 -0.34 20.25
CA ALA A 18 5.96 -1.37 19.87
C ALA A 18 5.68 -1.92 18.46
N LEU A 19 4.42 -2.11 18.09
CA LEU A 19 4.03 -2.51 16.74
C LEU A 19 4.31 -1.42 15.69
N GLN A 20 4.18 -0.15 16.03
CA GLN A 20 4.53 0.95 15.13
C GLN A 20 6.04 1.00 14.84
N GLU A 21 6.87 0.82 15.87
CA GLU A 21 8.31 1.00 15.76
C GLU A 21 9.07 -0.23 15.25
N LYS A 22 8.68 -1.45 15.70
CA LYS A 22 9.53 -2.64 15.58
C LYS A 22 8.92 -3.71 14.67
N SER A 23 9.60 -4.01 13.56
CA SER A 23 9.17 -5.09 12.65
C SER A 23 9.19 -6.47 13.33
N ARG A 24 10.08 -6.69 14.30
CA ARG A 24 10.13 -7.92 15.07
C ARG A 24 8.86 -8.13 15.90
N GLU A 25 8.38 -7.07 16.56
CA GLU A 25 7.14 -7.12 17.35
C GLU A 25 5.93 -7.40 16.45
N ARG A 26 5.84 -6.74 15.30
CA ARG A 26 4.78 -7.01 14.31
C ARG A 26 4.75 -8.46 13.88
N ARG A 27 5.91 -9.03 13.52
CA ARG A 27 6.02 -10.43 13.11
C ARG A 27 5.70 -11.40 14.24
N SER A 28 6.21 -11.14 15.44
CA SER A 28 5.96 -11.99 16.61
C SER A 28 4.50 -12.00 17.04
N ALA A 29 3.83 -10.83 17.00
CA ALA A 29 2.42 -10.70 17.34
C ALA A 29 1.48 -11.12 16.20
N GLY A 30 1.96 -11.21 14.95
CA GLY A 30 1.11 -11.38 13.78
C GLY A 30 0.17 -10.19 13.56
N LEU A 31 0.59 -8.97 13.99
CA LEU A 31 -0.19 -7.75 13.94
C LEU A 31 0.62 -6.61 13.31
N PHE A 32 -0.08 -5.70 12.64
CA PHE A 32 0.49 -4.45 12.13
C PHE A 32 -0.45 -3.28 12.33
N VAL A 33 0.05 -2.07 12.19
CA VAL A 33 -0.70 -0.87 12.49
C VAL A 33 -1.07 -0.10 11.24
N VAL A 34 -2.34 0.30 11.17
CA VAL A 34 -2.90 1.17 10.14
C VAL A 34 -3.46 2.41 10.80
N GLU A 35 -3.03 3.59 10.36
CA GLU A 35 -3.51 4.89 10.81
C GLU A 35 -4.23 5.60 9.67
N GLY A 36 -5.41 6.14 9.95
CA GLY A 36 -6.24 6.89 9.01
C GLY A 36 -7.40 6.07 8.46
N ARG A 37 -8.50 6.78 8.14
CA ARG A 37 -9.75 6.16 7.65
C ARG A 37 -9.57 5.53 6.28
N ARG A 38 -8.94 6.26 5.37
CA ARG A 38 -8.74 5.80 4.01
C ARG A 38 -7.87 4.56 3.93
N GLU A 39 -6.73 4.57 4.62
CA GLU A 39 -5.82 3.44 4.69
C GLU A 39 -6.51 2.22 5.32
N LEU A 40 -7.32 2.43 6.36
CA LEU A 40 -8.10 1.38 7.01
C LEU A 40 -9.21 0.83 6.11
N ASP A 41 -9.93 1.69 5.39
CA ASP A 41 -10.96 1.26 4.43
C ASP A 41 -10.35 0.40 3.32
N HIS A 42 -9.21 0.78 2.74
CA HIS A 42 -8.50 -0.03 1.76
C HIS A 42 -8.04 -1.37 2.35
N CYS A 43 -7.54 -1.37 3.58
CA CYS A 43 -7.09 -2.56 4.27
C CYS A 43 -8.24 -3.57 4.49
N ILE A 44 -9.38 -3.10 4.98
CA ILE A 44 -10.60 -3.89 5.19
C ILE A 44 -11.15 -4.40 3.85
N ALA A 45 -11.25 -3.54 2.84
CA ALA A 45 -11.73 -3.91 1.51
C ALA A 45 -10.86 -5.00 0.86
N ALA A 46 -9.56 -5.05 1.20
CA ALA A 46 -8.64 -6.10 0.79
C ALA A 46 -8.74 -7.40 1.62
N GLY A 47 -9.71 -7.47 2.54
CA GLY A 47 -9.99 -8.65 3.35
C GLY A 47 -9.04 -8.86 4.53
N PHE A 48 -8.38 -7.78 5.00
CA PHE A 48 -7.67 -7.82 6.28
C PHE A 48 -8.64 -7.68 7.43
N VAL A 49 -8.32 -8.32 8.55
CA VAL A 49 -9.19 -8.39 9.72
C VAL A 49 -8.61 -7.54 10.85
N PRO A 50 -9.36 -6.55 11.38
CA PRO A 50 -8.93 -5.81 12.55
C PRO A 50 -8.95 -6.70 13.81
N ASP A 51 -7.94 -6.54 14.65
CA ASP A 51 -7.85 -7.11 15.98
C ASP A 51 -8.32 -6.09 17.03
N THR A 52 -7.72 -4.89 16.98
CA THR A 52 -8.00 -3.82 17.92
C THR A 52 -8.10 -2.48 17.19
N ILE A 53 -9.06 -1.66 17.57
CA ILE A 53 -9.24 -0.30 17.05
C ILE A 53 -9.19 0.70 18.20
N PHE A 54 -8.40 1.74 18.03
CA PHE A 54 -8.30 2.89 18.93
C PHE A 54 -8.96 4.09 18.28
N ILE A 55 -9.95 4.68 18.94
CA ILE A 55 -10.71 5.84 18.44
C ILE A 55 -10.56 6.98 19.44
N CYS A 56 -10.18 8.15 18.95
CA CYS A 56 -10.30 9.41 19.68
C CYS A 56 -11.58 10.11 19.22
N PRO A 57 -12.69 10.07 19.99
CA PRO A 57 -13.97 10.62 19.55
C PRO A 57 -13.88 12.11 19.22
N GLU A 58 -13.12 12.87 20.00
CA GLU A 58 -12.94 14.31 19.82
C GLU A 58 -12.36 14.68 18.43
N ILE A 59 -11.46 13.85 17.89
CA ILE A 59 -10.83 14.07 16.58
C ILE A 59 -11.62 13.37 15.48
N TYR A 60 -12.07 12.15 15.74
CA TYR A 60 -12.77 11.30 14.75
C TYR A 60 -14.08 11.92 14.27
N ASP A 61 -14.87 12.50 15.17
CA ASP A 61 -16.15 13.13 14.82
C ASP A 61 -15.94 14.42 14.02
N LEU A 62 -14.91 15.22 14.34
CA LEU A 62 -14.55 16.44 13.60
C LEU A 62 -14.10 16.11 12.15
N ALA A 63 -13.33 15.05 11.95
CA ALA A 63 -12.88 14.62 10.63
C ALA A 63 -14.03 14.07 9.76
N GLY A 64 -15.16 13.68 10.35
CA GLY A 64 -16.37 13.24 9.65
C GLY A 64 -17.25 14.37 9.10
N GLU A 65 -17.04 15.60 9.53
CA GLU A 65 -17.74 16.81 9.06
C GLU A 65 -17.00 17.54 7.91
N GLY A 66 -15.84 17.02 7.48
CA GLY A 66 -15.03 17.59 6.40
C GLY A 66 -15.69 17.44 5.04
N VAL A 67 -15.84 18.56 4.38
CA VAL A 67 -16.25 18.88 3.02
C VAL A 67 -15.95 17.76 2.02
N PRO A 68 -16.93 17.37 1.16
CA PRO A 68 -16.65 16.53 -0.01
C PRO A 68 -15.63 17.24 -0.90
N PRO A 69 -14.74 16.52 -1.60
CA PRO A 69 -13.88 17.14 -2.59
C PRO A 69 -14.75 17.88 -3.61
N GLU A 70 -14.50 19.17 -3.75
CA GLU A 70 -15.15 20.02 -4.74
C GLU A 70 -14.90 19.44 -6.14
N GLY A 71 -15.95 19.01 -6.79
CA GLY A 71 -15.87 18.54 -8.17
C GLY A 71 -17.03 17.67 -8.62
N ARG A 72 -18.30 18.13 -8.37
CA ARG A 72 -19.45 17.93 -9.30
C ARG A 72 -20.66 18.70 -8.78
N ALA A 73 -20.90 19.84 -9.40
CA ALA A 73 -22.12 20.59 -9.18
C ALA A 73 -23.33 19.81 -9.72
N THR A 74 -24.23 19.37 -8.84
CA THR A 74 -25.62 19.15 -9.17
C THR A 74 -26.46 20.09 -8.33
N ARG A 75 -27.10 21.05 -9.01
CA ARG A 75 -28.14 21.92 -8.42
C ARG A 75 -29.32 21.08 -7.95
N GLY A 76 -29.69 21.24 -6.70
CA GLY A 76 -30.92 20.69 -6.14
C GLY A 76 -31.14 21.25 -4.74
N THR A 77 -32.02 22.23 -4.66
CA THR A 77 -32.55 22.88 -3.46
C THR A 77 -33.29 21.88 -2.58
N GLU A 78 -32.95 21.78 -1.32
CA GLU A 78 -33.91 21.46 -0.24
C GLU A 78 -33.42 22.02 1.10
N ALA A 79 -34.19 23.01 1.59
CA ALA A 79 -34.08 23.57 2.92
C ALA A 79 -34.84 22.69 3.92
N GLY A 80 -34.27 22.49 5.11
CA GLY A 80 -35.02 22.17 6.31
C GLY A 80 -35.14 20.71 6.69
N ARG A 81 -34.16 20.20 7.46
CA ARG A 81 -34.40 19.10 8.40
C ARG A 81 -33.82 19.43 9.80
N PRO A 82 -34.55 19.10 10.87
CA PRO A 82 -34.11 19.39 12.24
C PRO A 82 -32.92 18.52 12.68
N ARG A 83 -32.12 19.13 13.51
CA ARG A 83 -30.94 18.54 14.16
C ARG A 83 -31.37 17.30 14.95
N ALA A 84 -31.11 16.11 14.40
CA ALA A 84 -31.31 14.85 15.11
C ALA A 84 -30.19 14.64 16.14
N GLU A 85 -30.58 14.17 17.31
CA GLU A 85 -29.71 13.82 18.42
C GLU A 85 -28.54 12.93 17.98
N ARG A 86 -27.33 13.32 18.30
CA ARG A 86 -26.10 12.57 18.01
C ARG A 86 -26.06 11.31 18.89
N VAL A 87 -26.27 10.17 18.28
CA VAL A 87 -25.98 8.86 18.90
C VAL A 87 -24.47 8.64 18.79
N VAL A 88 -23.77 8.82 19.89
CA VAL A 88 -22.36 8.43 20.05
C VAL A 88 -22.30 6.90 19.92
N GLY A 89 -21.83 6.39 18.81
CA GLY A 89 -21.78 4.95 18.54
C GLY A 89 -21.87 4.58 17.05
N SER A 90 -22.29 5.52 16.19
CA SER A 90 -22.56 5.20 14.78
C SER A 90 -21.30 5.12 13.90
N GLY A 91 -20.19 5.73 14.30
CA GLY A 91 -18.96 5.79 13.50
C GLY A 91 -18.22 4.45 13.43
N ALA A 92 -17.93 3.84 14.58
CA ALA A 92 -17.29 2.53 14.66
C ALA A 92 -18.17 1.44 14.03
N ALA A 93 -19.48 1.45 14.29
CA ALA A 93 -20.43 0.51 13.71
C ALA A 93 -20.55 0.65 12.18
N ARG A 94 -20.30 1.82 11.61
CA ARG A 94 -20.31 2.06 10.15
C ARG A 94 -19.03 1.55 9.48
N LEU A 95 -17.87 1.71 10.10
CA LEU A 95 -16.58 1.13 9.67
C LEU A 95 -16.61 -0.40 9.73
N LEU A 96 -17.26 -0.95 10.76
CA LEU A 96 -17.36 -2.40 10.94
C LEU A 96 -18.46 -3.06 10.07
N LYS A 97 -19.25 -2.33 9.33
CA LYS A 97 -20.29 -2.81 8.39
C LYS A 97 -19.76 -3.54 7.15
N GLY A 98 -18.65 -4.10 7.15
CA GLY A 98 -18.06 -4.95 6.11
C GLY A 98 -17.00 -5.88 6.69
N VAL A 99 -16.72 -5.73 7.97
CA VAL A 99 -15.75 -6.55 8.67
C VAL A 99 -16.38 -7.88 8.99
N GLN A 100 -15.85 -8.98 8.46
CA GLN A 100 -16.20 -10.30 8.96
C GLN A 100 -15.78 -10.38 10.43
N PRO A 101 -16.66 -10.75 11.35
CA PRO A 101 -16.29 -10.87 12.75
C PRO A 101 -15.15 -11.88 12.87
N SER A 102 -14.04 -11.46 13.47
CA SER A 102 -13.04 -12.40 13.97
C SER A 102 -13.73 -13.33 14.97
N PRO A 103 -13.34 -14.61 15.07
CA PRO A 103 -13.90 -15.53 16.08
C PRO A 103 -13.88 -14.96 17.49
N ASP A 104 -12.91 -14.09 17.80
CA ASP A 104 -12.73 -13.44 19.11
C ASP A 104 -13.31 -12.01 19.17
N GLY A 105 -13.93 -11.53 18.10
CA GLY A 105 -14.41 -10.14 17.98
C GLY A 105 -13.26 -9.11 17.84
N CYS A 106 -13.55 -7.96 17.21
CA CYS A 106 -12.64 -6.80 17.18
C CYS A 106 -12.83 -6.01 18.49
N LYS A 107 -11.73 -5.70 19.17
CA LYS A 107 -11.73 -4.85 20.36
C LYS A 107 -11.73 -3.39 19.98
N VAL A 108 -12.55 -2.57 20.63
CA VAL A 108 -12.58 -1.12 20.40
C VAL A 108 -12.26 -0.40 21.72
N PHE A 109 -11.27 0.46 21.68
CA PHE A 109 -10.89 1.31 22.80
C PHE A 109 -11.08 2.77 22.44
N HIS A 110 -11.73 3.51 23.32
CA HIS A 110 -11.70 4.96 23.25
C HIS A 110 -10.41 5.47 23.88
N VAL A 111 -9.80 6.47 23.29
CA VAL A 111 -8.58 7.11 23.81
C VAL A 111 -8.80 8.62 23.94
N SER A 112 -8.26 9.21 24.99
CA SER A 112 -8.29 10.68 25.15
C SER A 112 -7.40 11.35 24.10
N LYS A 113 -7.72 12.60 23.76
CA LYS A 113 -6.96 13.38 22.77
C LYS A 113 -5.46 13.45 23.11
N ASN A 114 -5.10 13.65 24.36
CA ASN A 114 -3.70 13.68 24.80
C ASN A 114 -2.96 12.35 24.60
N VAL A 115 -3.65 11.21 24.75
CA VAL A 115 -3.07 9.89 24.45
C VAL A 115 -2.99 9.70 22.95
N TYR A 116 -4.03 10.07 22.22
CA TYR A 116 -4.08 9.92 20.77
C TYR A 116 -2.95 10.70 20.08
N GLU A 117 -2.71 11.96 20.46
CA GLU A 117 -1.62 12.79 19.93
C GLU A 117 -0.22 12.20 20.15
N LYS A 118 -0.06 11.34 21.18
CA LYS A 118 1.21 10.64 21.44
C LYS A 118 1.39 9.35 20.63
N ILE A 119 0.30 8.69 20.26
CA ILE A 119 0.33 7.45 19.49
C ILE A 119 0.13 7.68 18.00
N ALA A 120 -0.38 8.85 17.62
CA ALA A 120 -0.52 9.23 16.23
C ALA A 120 0.86 9.49 15.60
N TYR A 121 1.07 8.96 14.43
CA TYR A 121 2.32 9.11 13.68
C TYR A 121 2.38 10.43 12.91
N ARG A 122 1.23 11.08 12.69
CA ARG A 122 1.07 12.33 11.91
C ARG A 122 0.53 13.47 12.76
N GLU A 123 0.93 14.69 12.42
CA GLU A 123 0.16 15.89 12.73
C GLU A 123 -1.07 15.95 11.80
N GLY A 124 -2.25 16.24 12.33
CA GLY A 124 -3.51 16.34 11.55
C GLY A 124 -4.17 14.98 11.24
N THR A 125 -4.29 14.15 12.23
CA THR A 125 -4.83 12.78 12.16
C THR A 125 -6.36 12.72 12.17
N GLU A 126 -6.90 11.59 11.65
CA GLU A 126 -8.36 11.38 11.51
C GLU A 126 -8.99 10.70 12.73
N GLY A 127 -8.28 10.60 13.84
CA GLY A 127 -8.82 10.09 15.12
C GLY A 127 -9.00 8.59 15.19
N ILE A 128 -8.37 7.80 14.31
CA ILE A 128 -8.48 6.34 14.28
C ILE A 128 -7.13 5.68 13.99
N ILE A 129 -6.81 4.65 14.77
CA ILE A 129 -5.67 3.74 14.56
C ILE A 129 -6.16 2.33 14.78
N ALA A 130 -5.76 1.38 13.94
CA ALA A 130 -6.13 -0.02 14.06
C ALA A 130 -4.91 -0.94 14.05
N GLU A 131 -4.95 -1.96 14.91
CA GLU A 131 -4.10 -3.14 14.84
C GLU A 131 -4.80 -4.16 13.96
N MET A 132 -4.13 -4.59 12.89
CA MET A 132 -4.67 -5.48 11.87
C MET A 132 -3.91 -6.81 11.89
N LYS A 133 -4.61 -7.93 11.67
CA LYS A 133 -3.98 -9.26 11.58
C LYS A 133 -3.17 -9.39 10.30
N TYR A 134 -1.99 -10.01 10.39
CA TYR A 134 -1.15 -10.34 9.22
C TYR A 134 -1.91 -11.23 8.25
N LYS A 135 -1.60 -11.06 6.98
CA LYS A 135 -2.02 -11.94 5.91
C LYS A 135 -0.78 -12.31 5.10
N ASP A 136 -0.60 -13.60 4.87
CA ASP A 136 0.46 -14.08 3.98
C ASP A 136 0.26 -13.48 2.58
N ARG A 137 1.37 -13.15 1.94
CA ARG A 137 1.41 -12.54 0.61
C ARG A 137 2.41 -13.30 -0.24
N ARG A 138 1.95 -14.41 -0.79
CA ARG A 138 2.78 -15.33 -1.57
C ARG A 138 2.52 -15.16 -3.05
N LEU A 139 3.48 -15.59 -3.88
CA LEU A 139 3.34 -15.55 -5.34
C LEU A 139 2.14 -16.38 -5.84
N GLU A 140 1.87 -17.53 -5.21
CA GLU A 140 0.79 -18.44 -5.58
C GLU A 140 -0.59 -17.84 -5.36
N ASP A 141 -0.70 -16.84 -4.49
CA ASP A 141 -1.97 -16.17 -4.18
C ASP A 141 -2.32 -15.09 -5.22
N ILE A 142 -1.38 -14.72 -6.12
CA ILE A 142 -1.57 -13.71 -7.16
C ILE A 142 -2.50 -14.24 -8.26
N LYS A 143 -3.59 -13.51 -8.49
CA LYS A 143 -4.52 -13.77 -9.59
C LYS A 143 -4.12 -12.92 -10.79
N LEU A 144 -3.72 -13.56 -11.87
CA LEU A 144 -3.33 -12.92 -13.10
C LEU A 144 -4.54 -12.66 -14.00
N SER A 145 -4.56 -11.52 -14.68
CA SER A 145 -5.44 -11.26 -15.82
C SER A 145 -4.96 -12.07 -17.04
N GLU A 146 -5.71 -12.02 -18.14
CA GLU A 146 -5.29 -12.65 -19.40
C GLU A 146 -4.00 -12.03 -19.96
N ASN A 147 -3.75 -10.77 -19.68
CA ASN A 147 -2.57 -10.04 -20.15
C ASN A 147 -1.93 -9.26 -19.01
N PRO A 148 -1.27 -9.95 -18.05
CA PRO A 148 -0.81 -9.33 -16.82
C PRO A 148 0.30 -8.31 -17.05
N LEU A 149 0.24 -7.22 -16.26
CA LEU A 149 1.31 -6.26 -16.10
C LEU A 149 1.79 -6.32 -14.65
N ILE A 150 3.06 -6.64 -14.46
CA ILE A 150 3.65 -6.85 -13.14
C ILE A 150 4.84 -5.91 -12.95
N VAL A 151 4.97 -5.39 -11.76
CA VAL A 151 6.17 -4.66 -11.32
C VAL A 151 6.95 -5.56 -10.37
N VAL A 152 8.24 -5.69 -10.61
CA VAL A 152 9.16 -6.40 -9.72
C VAL A 152 10.22 -5.42 -9.22
N LEU A 153 10.41 -5.39 -7.91
CA LEU A 153 11.38 -4.52 -7.23
C LEU A 153 12.36 -5.37 -6.46
N GLU A 154 13.61 -5.42 -6.92
CA GLU A 154 14.68 -6.14 -6.22
C GLU A 154 15.32 -5.24 -5.17
N SER A 155 15.29 -5.67 -3.91
CA SER A 155 16.00 -5.05 -2.76
C SER A 155 15.74 -3.55 -2.59
N VAL A 156 14.61 -3.03 -3.07
CA VAL A 156 14.27 -1.61 -2.90
C VAL A 156 13.95 -1.35 -1.43
N GLU A 157 14.77 -0.52 -0.78
CA GLU A 157 14.79 -0.37 0.67
C GLU A 157 13.87 0.75 1.18
N LYS A 158 13.84 1.90 0.49
CA LYS A 158 13.18 3.11 0.99
C LYS A 158 11.65 2.99 0.93
N PRO A 159 10.93 3.08 2.08
CA PRO A 159 9.46 3.00 2.10
C PRO A 159 8.77 4.04 1.22
N GLY A 160 9.37 5.24 1.07
CA GLY A 160 8.87 6.29 0.18
C GLY A 160 8.86 5.88 -1.28
N ASN A 161 9.95 5.26 -1.77
CA ASN A 161 10.06 4.77 -3.14
C ASN A 161 9.08 3.61 -3.39
N LEU A 162 9.05 2.63 -2.48
CA LEU A 162 8.08 1.53 -2.55
C LEU A 162 6.65 2.04 -2.60
N GLY A 163 6.30 2.98 -1.71
CA GLY A 163 4.97 3.58 -1.66
C GLY A 163 4.60 4.31 -2.94
N ALA A 164 5.53 5.06 -3.55
CA ALA A 164 5.31 5.76 -4.80
C ALA A 164 5.15 4.78 -5.98
N VAL A 165 5.93 3.68 -6.03
CA VAL A 165 5.77 2.62 -7.04
C VAL A 165 4.41 1.94 -6.90
N LEU A 166 3.98 1.60 -5.69
CA LEU A 166 2.67 1.00 -5.43
C LEU A 166 1.53 1.90 -5.95
N ARG A 167 1.62 3.21 -5.75
CA ARG A 167 0.64 4.17 -6.28
C ARG A 167 0.66 4.23 -7.80
N SER A 168 1.84 4.21 -8.42
CA SER A 168 1.97 4.19 -9.88
C SER A 168 1.43 2.88 -10.48
N ALA A 169 1.68 1.76 -9.83
CA ALA A 169 1.15 0.45 -10.22
C ALA A 169 -0.38 0.40 -10.11
N ASP A 170 -0.94 1.00 -9.05
CA ASP A 170 -2.39 1.14 -8.88
C ASP A 170 -2.99 1.99 -10.02
N ALA A 171 -2.41 3.15 -10.29
CA ALA A 171 -2.87 4.05 -11.35
C ALA A 171 -2.75 3.44 -12.75
N ALA A 172 -1.72 2.64 -13.00
CA ALA A 172 -1.51 1.93 -14.27
C ALA A 172 -2.34 0.65 -14.42
N GLY A 173 -3.10 0.25 -13.39
CA GLY A 173 -3.87 -0.99 -13.40
C GLY A 173 -3.01 -2.25 -13.40
N ALA A 174 -1.78 -2.20 -12.87
CA ALA A 174 -0.93 -3.38 -12.80
C ALA A 174 -1.58 -4.51 -11.97
N ASP A 175 -1.41 -5.76 -12.39
CA ASP A 175 -1.98 -6.94 -11.73
C ASP A 175 -1.35 -7.18 -10.36
N ALA A 176 -0.03 -7.01 -10.27
CA ALA A 176 0.72 -7.23 -9.03
C ALA A 176 1.99 -6.39 -8.93
N VAL A 177 2.44 -6.20 -7.69
CA VAL A 177 3.78 -5.71 -7.37
C VAL A 177 4.48 -6.79 -6.55
N ILE A 178 5.62 -7.28 -7.00
CA ILE A 178 6.43 -8.29 -6.33
C ILE A 178 7.68 -7.60 -5.78
N ILE A 179 7.93 -7.76 -4.49
CA ILE A 179 9.11 -7.22 -3.81
C ILE A 179 10.05 -8.38 -3.51
N CYS A 180 11.14 -8.43 -4.27
CA CYS A 180 12.14 -9.47 -4.13
C CYS A 180 13.18 -9.10 -3.08
N ASP A 181 13.56 -10.09 -2.28
CA ASP A 181 14.58 -9.95 -1.24
C ASP A 181 14.35 -8.69 -0.37
N PRO A 182 13.16 -8.55 0.23
CA PRO A 182 12.73 -7.31 0.84
C PRO A 182 13.61 -6.91 2.03
N LEU A 183 14.20 -5.72 1.96
CA LEU A 183 14.93 -5.10 3.06
C LEU A 183 14.01 -4.31 4.00
N THR A 184 12.79 -4.05 3.58
CA THR A 184 11.75 -3.35 4.35
C THR A 184 10.57 -4.28 4.61
N ASP A 185 10.05 -4.23 5.84
CA ASP A 185 8.82 -4.91 6.21
C ASP A 185 7.62 -4.32 5.45
N LEU A 186 6.87 -5.16 4.73
CA LEU A 186 5.70 -4.75 3.96
C LEU A 186 4.59 -4.11 4.82
N TYR A 187 4.57 -4.42 6.10
CA TYR A 187 3.64 -3.83 7.07
C TYR A 187 4.26 -2.68 7.88
N ASN A 188 5.37 -2.11 7.38
CA ASN A 188 5.94 -0.90 7.95
C ASN A 188 4.95 0.27 7.83
N PRO A 189 4.59 0.95 8.93
CA PRO A 189 3.65 2.08 8.92
C PRO A 189 4.04 3.20 7.94
N ASN A 190 5.35 3.44 7.74
CA ASN A 190 5.83 4.41 6.76
C ASN A 190 5.50 3.99 5.32
N LEU A 191 5.58 2.69 5.00
CA LEU A 191 5.24 2.17 3.68
C LEU A 191 3.72 2.25 3.44
N ILE A 192 2.93 1.83 4.41
CA ILE A 192 1.46 1.92 4.34
C ILE A 192 1.05 3.37 4.06
N ARG A 193 1.61 4.31 4.80
CA ARG A 193 1.36 5.74 4.65
C ARG A 193 1.84 6.29 3.30
N ALA A 194 3.08 5.98 2.90
CA ALA A 194 3.65 6.46 1.64
C ALA A 194 2.86 5.96 0.42
N SER A 195 2.30 4.75 0.52
CA SER A 195 1.44 4.17 -0.53
C SER A 195 0.01 4.72 -0.51
N ILE A 196 -0.39 5.46 0.52
CA ILE A 196 -1.78 5.94 0.70
C ILE A 196 -2.78 4.75 0.68
N GLY A 197 -2.38 3.61 1.21
CA GLY A 197 -3.17 2.38 1.19
C GLY A 197 -3.09 1.56 -0.11
N ALA A 198 -2.36 2.02 -1.15
CA ALA A 198 -2.20 1.25 -2.39
C ALA A 198 -1.55 -0.13 -2.16
N ILE A 199 -0.79 -0.29 -1.08
CA ILE A 199 -0.28 -1.61 -0.65
C ILE A 199 -1.40 -2.62 -0.37
N PHE A 200 -2.61 -2.17 -0.13
CA PHE A 200 -3.79 -3.01 0.10
C PHE A 200 -4.66 -3.15 -1.15
N SER A 201 -4.72 -2.13 -2.02
CA SER A 201 -5.56 -2.12 -3.22
C SER A 201 -4.99 -2.95 -4.37
N ARG A 202 -3.69 -3.26 -4.35
CA ARG A 202 -3.02 -4.10 -5.35
C ARG A 202 -2.57 -5.41 -4.72
N GLN A 203 -2.39 -6.43 -5.57
CA GLN A 203 -1.78 -7.68 -5.15
C GLN A 203 -0.29 -7.43 -4.94
N VAL A 204 0.17 -7.52 -3.70
CA VAL A 204 1.58 -7.33 -3.35
C VAL A 204 2.09 -8.63 -2.76
N ALA A 205 3.16 -9.18 -3.30
CA ALA A 205 3.83 -10.35 -2.77
C ALA A 205 5.29 -10.04 -2.40
N ALA A 206 5.83 -10.83 -1.49
CA ALA A 206 7.26 -10.84 -1.18
C ALA A 206 7.81 -12.25 -1.41
N ALA A 207 8.93 -12.34 -2.11
CA ALA A 207 9.58 -13.62 -2.44
C ALA A 207 11.08 -13.40 -2.64
N THR A 208 11.83 -14.45 -2.91
CA THR A 208 13.22 -14.32 -3.40
C THR A 208 13.22 -14.00 -4.90
N SER A 209 14.35 -13.51 -5.39
CA SER A 209 14.56 -13.28 -6.82
C SER A 209 14.42 -14.58 -7.61
N GLU A 210 15.00 -15.69 -7.12
CA GLU A 210 14.92 -17.02 -7.76
C GLU A 210 13.50 -17.56 -7.85
N GLU A 211 12.72 -17.46 -6.77
CA GLU A 211 11.31 -17.87 -6.74
C GLU A 211 10.50 -17.05 -7.72
N THR A 212 10.73 -15.73 -7.75
CA THR A 212 10.00 -14.82 -8.64
C THR A 212 10.31 -15.07 -10.11
N ILE A 213 11.59 -15.26 -10.47
CA ILE A 213 12.02 -15.61 -11.84
C ILE A 213 11.35 -16.91 -12.27
N SER A 214 11.40 -17.93 -11.42
CA SER A 214 10.80 -19.24 -11.71
C SER A 214 9.29 -19.13 -11.93
N TRP A 215 8.62 -18.35 -11.09
CA TRP A 215 7.18 -18.10 -11.16
C TRP A 215 6.79 -17.32 -12.43
N LEU A 216 7.54 -16.26 -12.78
CA LEU A 216 7.30 -15.48 -14.01
C LEU A 216 7.44 -16.37 -15.27
N LYS A 217 8.50 -17.16 -15.35
CA LYS A 217 8.73 -18.10 -16.47
C LYS A 217 7.65 -19.17 -16.57
N ALA A 218 7.23 -19.74 -15.46
CA ALA A 218 6.14 -20.73 -15.41
C ALA A 218 4.79 -20.17 -15.90
N ASN A 219 4.58 -18.86 -15.75
CA ASN A 219 3.38 -18.18 -16.23
C ASN A 219 3.54 -17.54 -17.62
N ASN A 220 4.65 -17.79 -18.33
CA ASN A 220 4.96 -17.22 -19.65
C ASN A 220 4.92 -15.69 -19.67
N ILE A 221 5.42 -15.04 -18.63
CA ILE A 221 5.46 -13.59 -18.49
C ILE A 221 6.85 -13.10 -18.92
N GLN A 222 6.88 -12.22 -19.93
CA GLN A 222 8.11 -11.59 -20.41
C GLN A 222 8.78 -10.80 -19.31
N ILE A 223 10.09 -10.99 -19.12
CA ILE A 223 10.91 -10.32 -18.11
C ILE A 223 11.68 -9.18 -18.79
N LEU A 224 11.33 -7.94 -18.46
CA LEU A 224 12.02 -6.73 -18.92
C LEU A 224 12.78 -6.09 -17.77
N THR A 225 14.11 -6.10 -17.79
CA THR A 225 14.93 -5.46 -16.78
C THR A 225 15.28 -4.02 -17.16
N ALA A 226 15.02 -3.08 -16.25
CA ALA A 226 15.41 -1.69 -16.44
C ALA A 226 16.86 -1.47 -16.00
N GLN A 227 17.75 -1.32 -16.98
CA GLN A 227 19.20 -1.13 -16.78
C GLN A 227 19.84 -0.34 -17.94
N LEU A 228 21.05 0.17 -17.73
CA LEU A 228 21.75 0.95 -18.76
C LEU A 228 22.51 0.07 -19.77
N GLN A 229 23.20 -0.96 -19.26
CA GLN A 229 24.07 -1.82 -20.07
C GLN A 229 23.25 -2.74 -20.99
N ASP A 230 23.71 -2.95 -22.21
CA ASP A 230 23.17 -3.88 -23.22
C ASP A 230 21.65 -3.74 -23.42
N SER A 231 21.12 -2.53 -23.30
CA SER A 231 19.71 -2.26 -23.28
C SER A 231 19.22 -1.50 -24.53
N SER A 232 17.98 -1.77 -24.92
CA SER A 232 17.22 -1.04 -25.93
C SER A 232 16.42 0.10 -25.30
N LEU A 233 15.97 1.06 -26.11
CA LEU A 233 15.06 2.09 -25.63
C LEU A 233 13.72 1.46 -25.24
N TYR A 234 13.16 1.85 -24.10
CA TYR A 234 11.96 1.23 -23.55
C TYR A 234 10.74 1.31 -24.49
N TYR A 235 10.62 2.39 -25.27
CA TYR A 235 9.52 2.60 -26.19
C TYR A 235 9.66 1.81 -27.51
N ASP A 236 10.85 1.26 -27.80
CA ASP A 236 11.10 0.37 -28.93
C ASP A 236 10.91 -1.12 -28.57
N THR A 237 10.59 -1.39 -27.30
CA THR A 237 10.39 -2.75 -26.78
C THR A 237 8.89 -3.06 -26.66
N PRO A 238 8.39 -4.15 -27.27
CA PRO A 238 6.98 -4.54 -27.12
C PRO A 238 6.61 -4.88 -25.68
N MET A 239 5.54 -4.27 -25.19
CA MET A 239 4.94 -4.50 -23.86
C MET A 239 3.44 -4.82 -23.96
N THR A 240 2.99 -5.28 -25.13
CA THR A 240 1.57 -5.57 -25.40
C THR A 240 1.11 -6.92 -24.84
N GLY A 241 2.02 -7.87 -24.62
CA GLY A 241 1.75 -9.17 -24.01
C GLY A 241 1.97 -9.18 -22.50
N PRO A 242 1.85 -10.37 -21.84
CA PRO A 242 2.18 -10.56 -20.43
C PRO A 242 3.59 -10.05 -20.12
N THR A 243 3.73 -9.10 -19.22
CA THR A 243 5.00 -8.37 -19.02
C THR A 243 5.27 -8.11 -17.55
N ALA A 244 6.47 -8.41 -17.10
CA ALA A 244 7.03 -7.99 -15.84
C ALA A 244 8.14 -6.95 -16.08
N ILE A 245 8.02 -5.79 -15.46
CA ILE A 245 9.03 -4.72 -15.45
C ILE A 245 9.82 -4.85 -14.16
N VAL A 246 11.09 -5.16 -14.27
CA VAL A 246 11.98 -5.43 -13.14
C VAL A 246 12.94 -4.27 -12.93
N MET A 247 12.99 -3.78 -11.71
CA MET A 247 13.84 -2.65 -11.31
C MET A 247 14.60 -2.99 -10.03
N GLY A 248 15.87 -2.62 -9.99
CA GLY A 248 16.76 -2.79 -8.84
C GLY A 248 16.87 -1.53 -7.99
N THR A 249 17.87 -1.54 -7.11
CA THR A 249 18.20 -0.40 -6.26
C THR A 249 18.78 0.77 -7.06
N GLU A 250 18.67 1.97 -6.52
CA GLU A 250 19.25 3.18 -7.12
C GLU A 250 20.81 3.15 -7.12
N SER A 251 21.42 2.40 -6.21
CA SER A 251 22.88 2.39 -6.00
C SER A 251 23.61 1.32 -6.79
N THR A 252 23.06 0.10 -6.85
CA THR A 252 23.71 -1.08 -7.44
C THR A 252 22.98 -1.63 -8.66
N GLY A 253 21.76 -1.15 -8.92
CA GLY A 253 20.91 -1.69 -9.97
C GLY A 253 20.41 -3.09 -9.65
N LEU A 254 20.23 -3.90 -10.67
CA LEU A 254 19.83 -5.30 -10.59
C LEU A 254 21.02 -6.23 -10.44
N THR A 255 20.85 -7.33 -9.71
CA THR A 255 21.83 -8.41 -9.64
C THR A 255 21.92 -9.19 -10.94
N ASP A 256 23.00 -9.97 -11.10
CA ASP A 256 23.26 -10.75 -12.33
C ASP A 256 22.18 -11.79 -12.61
N ILE A 257 21.56 -12.38 -11.58
CA ILE A 257 20.48 -13.34 -11.75
C ILE A 257 19.30 -12.78 -12.56
N TRP A 258 18.96 -11.49 -12.36
CA TRP A 258 17.93 -10.82 -13.12
C TRP A 258 18.38 -10.50 -14.55
N ARG A 259 19.64 -10.11 -14.74
CA ARG A 259 20.21 -9.86 -16.06
C ARG A 259 20.21 -11.11 -16.93
N GLU A 260 20.62 -12.24 -16.36
CA GLU A 260 20.63 -13.52 -17.05
C GLU A 260 19.22 -14.08 -17.33
N ALA A 261 18.28 -13.79 -16.44
CA ALA A 261 16.90 -14.27 -16.59
C ALA A 261 16.04 -13.46 -17.55
N ALA A 262 16.46 -12.22 -17.86
CA ALA A 262 15.69 -11.27 -18.66
C ALA A 262 15.53 -11.71 -20.13
N ASP A 263 14.34 -11.50 -20.69
CA ASP A 263 14.10 -11.63 -22.12
C ASP A 263 14.67 -10.42 -22.87
N LYS A 264 14.61 -9.23 -22.26
CA LYS A 264 15.21 -8.00 -22.80
C LYS A 264 15.60 -7.04 -21.69
N HIS A 265 16.62 -6.22 -21.99
CA HIS A 265 17.03 -5.10 -21.18
C HIS A 265 16.52 -3.80 -21.80
N ILE A 266 15.93 -2.94 -20.98
CA ILE A 266 15.33 -1.67 -21.41
C ILE A 266 15.91 -0.50 -20.63
N ARG A 267 16.02 0.67 -21.29
CA ARG A 267 16.44 1.90 -20.65
C ARG A 267 15.55 3.09 -20.99
N ILE A 268 15.45 4.02 -20.05
CA ILE A 268 14.93 5.37 -20.27
C ILE A 268 16.10 6.22 -20.77
N PRO A 269 15.99 6.94 -21.91
CA PRO A 269 17.09 7.76 -22.42
C PRO A 269 17.34 8.92 -21.47
N MET A 270 18.61 9.11 -21.08
CA MET A 270 19.05 10.21 -20.25
C MET A 270 19.81 11.20 -21.13
N LEU A 271 19.25 12.40 -21.36
CA LEU A 271 19.81 13.43 -22.25
C LEU A 271 20.59 14.51 -21.50
N GLY A 272 20.62 14.45 -20.18
CA GLY A 272 21.31 15.39 -19.31
C GLY A 272 22.63 14.84 -18.76
N ALA A 273 23.13 15.46 -17.70
CA ALA A 273 24.38 15.09 -17.04
C ALA A 273 24.24 13.90 -16.06
N LEU A 274 23.01 13.57 -15.65
CA LEU A 274 22.74 12.45 -14.75
C LEU A 274 22.45 11.20 -15.56
N ASP A 275 22.83 10.05 -15.02
CA ASP A 275 22.71 8.71 -15.65
C ASP A 275 21.45 7.94 -15.23
N SER A 276 20.75 8.40 -14.20
CA SER A 276 19.61 7.69 -13.64
C SER A 276 18.51 8.62 -13.12
N LEU A 277 17.32 8.08 -13.02
CA LEU A 277 16.15 8.67 -12.35
C LEU A 277 15.88 7.91 -11.03
N ASN A 278 15.15 8.56 -10.14
CA ASN A 278 14.58 7.88 -8.98
C ASN A 278 13.74 6.67 -9.43
N VAL A 279 13.86 5.54 -8.73
CA VAL A 279 13.22 4.27 -9.11
C VAL A 279 11.71 4.39 -9.27
N SER A 280 11.03 5.20 -8.45
CA SER A 280 9.58 5.38 -8.55
C SER A 280 9.16 6.19 -9.78
N VAL A 281 10.00 7.12 -10.21
CA VAL A 281 9.80 7.88 -11.45
C VAL A 281 10.01 6.96 -12.65
N SER A 282 11.08 6.16 -12.65
CA SER A 282 11.33 5.15 -13.68
C SER A 282 10.18 4.16 -13.80
N ALA A 283 9.68 3.66 -12.66
CA ALA A 283 8.52 2.78 -12.62
C ALA A 283 7.29 3.40 -13.28
N ALA A 284 6.98 4.66 -12.96
CA ALA A 284 5.83 5.35 -13.55
C ALA A 284 5.98 5.48 -15.07
N ILE A 285 7.14 5.89 -15.57
CA ILE A 285 7.38 6.02 -17.02
C ILE A 285 7.18 4.68 -17.73
N LEU A 286 7.79 3.60 -17.24
CA LEU A 286 7.74 2.29 -17.86
C LEU A 286 6.33 1.67 -17.79
N LEU A 287 5.65 1.81 -16.68
CA LEU A 287 4.28 1.35 -16.51
C LEU A 287 3.30 2.04 -17.47
N PHE A 288 3.37 3.36 -17.58
CA PHE A 288 2.48 4.10 -18.46
C PHE A 288 2.83 3.93 -19.94
N GLU A 289 4.07 3.59 -20.28
CA GLU A 289 4.39 3.12 -21.64
C GLU A 289 3.73 1.79 -21.92
N ALA A 290 3.77 0.82 -21.01
CA ALA A 290 3.04 -0.44 -21.18
C ALA A 290 1.53 -0.20 -21.35
N VAL A 291 0.94 0.69 -20.55
CA VAL A 291 -0.47 1.09 -20.68
C VAL A 291 -0.75 1.72 -22.05
N ARG A 292 0.12 2.61 -22.53
CA ARG A 292 -0.01 3.24 -23.85
C ARG A 292 0.01 2.19 -24.98
N GLN A 293 0.96 1.25 -24.94
CA GLN A 293 1.08 0.19 -25.95
C GLN A 293 -0.11 -0.76 -25.94
N ARG A 294 -0.72 -1.00 -24.79
CA ARG A 294 -1.92 -1.85 -24.60
C ARG A 294 -3.22 -1.14 -25.00
N GLY A 295 -3.12 0.07 -25.56
CA GLY A 295 -4.27 0.83 -26.03
C GLY A 295 -5.10 1.45 -24.93
N GLY A 296 -4.46 1.82 -23.82
CA GLY A 296 -5.02 2.34 -22.57
C GLY A 296 -6.40 2.97 -22.70
N LYS A 297 -7.44 2.17 -22.48
CA LYS A 297 -8.78 2.71 -22.32
C LYS A 297 -8.89 3.16 -20.87
N ILE A 298 -8.93 4.49 -20.69
CA ILE A 298 -9.31 5.13 -19.43
C ILE A 298 -10.81 4.97 -19.25
#